data_8bbb6c998ae0d414bcb3458d6d7e54c1
#
_entry.id   8bbb6c998ae0d414bcb3458d6d7e54c1
#
_cell.length_a   1.000
_cell.length_b   1.000
_cell.length_c   1.000
_cell.angle_alpha   90.00
_cell.angle_beta   90.00
_cell.angle_gamma   90.00
#
_symmetry.space_group_name_H-M   'P 1'
#
loop_
_entity.id
_entity.type
_entity.pdbx_description
1 polymer ?
#
loop_
_entity_poly.entity_id
_entity_poly.type
_entity_poly.pdbx_seq_one_letter_code
_entity_poly.pdbx_strand_id
1 'polypeptide(L)'
;HRDLHSFPTRRSSDLGSEETCIGSAEELTAGIEKSIEAGFMTENPYEGFVAGDNSKENYNKIDLHKPYIDKVVLVSPSGKPMYREPDLIDVWFDSGAMPYAQHHYPFENSEKYNPATGKGVFPADFIAEGVDQTRGWFFTLHAIATMIDESVAFKNIISNGLVLDKNGNKMSKRLGNAVDPFSSIEKYGSDPLRWYMITNAQPWDNLKFDIEGVEEVKRKFFGTLYNTYNFFALYANVDEFRYSEAEIPVAQRPELDRWILSLLNSLIREVGDSYESYEPTRAGRAISEFVTENLSNWFVRLSRKRYWGGEYSTDKISAYQTLFTCLLNVAKLMAPIAPFYADLLYTDLNRVAGSEPDQSVHLADFPVFDETLIDKDLEEKMDIAQKVSSMILALRRKEKQKVRQPLAKIMVPVLNPHFREQFEAVKNIILAEVNVKEVEYLTDAAGIIKKKIKPNFKTLGPKYGKLMKEIAGAINQFGQAEIAAFETSGSYTITAGNEPVTLAAEDVEIQTEDIPGWIVATEGQITVALDINVTEELKLEGIAREFINKIQNLRKDNNFEVTDRIVLTIQKHEKTDEAVIRHKDYICAQTLANGLELTDKLNSPNAREAEIDKDVVTLILVERQL
;
A
#
# COMPACT_ATOMS: atom_id res chain seq x y z
N HIS A 1 10.27 -35.43 -2.02
CA HIS A 1 11.65 -35.27 -2.49
C HIS A 1 12.54 -36.28 -1.76
N ARG A 2 12.74 -37.45 -2.34
CA ARG A 2 13.85 -38.29 -1.97
C ARG A 2 14.97 -37.97 -2.95
N ASP A 3 15.98 -37.36 -2.36
CA ASP A 3 17.13 -36.84 -3.05
C ASP A 3 17.87 -37.92 -3.80
N LEU A 4 17.87 -37.83 -5.11
CA LEU A 4 18.78 -38.56 -5.98
C LEU A 4 20.20 -37.95 -5.92
N HIS A 5 20.67 -37.69 -4.70
CA HIS A 5 21.93 -36.99 -4.42
C HIS A 5 23.14 -37.88 -4.56
N SER A 6 23.37 -38.53 -5.65
CA SER A 6 24.64 -39.26 -5.84
C SER A 6 24.97 -39.74 -7.24
N PHE A 7 24.61 -38.98 -8.25
CA PHE A 7 25.19 -39.18 -9.58
C PHE A 7 25.96 -37.92 -10.01
N PRO A 8 27.16 -38.07 -10.52
CA PRO A 8 27.92 -39.25 -10.84
C PRO A 8 28.72 -39.86 -9.66
N THR A 9 28.58 -41.13 -9.39
CA THR A 9 29.47 -41.82 -8.45
C THR A 9 30.78 -42.17 -9.13
N ARG A 10 31.85 -41.54 -8.71
CA ARG A 10 33.21 -41.89 -9.11
C ARG A 10 33.62 -43.17 -8.41
N ARG A 11 34.23 -44.12 -9.11
CA ARG A 11 34.77 -45.34 -8.53
C ARG A 11 36.22 -45.53 -8.91
N SER A 12 37.03 -45.95 -7.97
CA SER A 12 38.47 -46.14 -8.15
C SER A 12 38.84 -47.60 -7.94
N SER A 13 39.89 -48.06 -8.63
CA SER A 13 40.54 -49.33 -8.32
C SER A 13 41.51 -49.20 -7.16
N ASP A 14 41.91 -50.30 -6.52
CA ASP A 14 42.88 -50.35 -5.43
C ASP A 14 44.22 -49.66 -5.71
N LEU A 15 44.52 -49.38 -6.98
CA LEU A 15 45.77 -48.71 -7.38
C LEU A 15 45.61 -47.20 -7.63
N GLY A 16 44.42 -46.63 -7.45
CA GLY A 16 44.16 -45.20 -7.64
C GLY A 16 44.37 -44.66 -9.07
N SER A 17 44.55 -45.53 -10.06
CA SER A 17 44.85 -45.16 -11.46
C SER A 17 43.70 -45.30 -12.42
N GLU A 18 42.63 -46.02 -12.03
CA GLU A 18 41.48 -46.25 -12.86
C GLU A 18 40.23 -45.70 -12.21
N GLU A 19 39.49 -44.87 -12.95
CA GLU A 19 38.30 -44.20 -12.45
C GLU A 19 37.18 -44.42 -13.47
N THR A 20 35.95 -44.67 -12.96
CA THR A 20 34.74 -44.79 -13.78
C THR A 20 33.64 -43.95 -13.17
N CYS A 21 33.02 -43.12 -13.99
CA CYS A 21 31.86 -42.32 -13.60
C CYS A 21 30.61 -43.02 -14.11
N ILE A 22 29.67 -43.31 -13.22
CA ILE A 22 28.36 -43.88 -13.57
C ILE A 22 27.35 -42.74 -13.71
N GLY A 23 26.80 -42.58 -14.90
CA GLY A 23 25.89 -41.48 -15.25
C GLY A 23 24.40 -41.86 -15.26
N SER A 24 24.07 -43.14 -15.18
CA SER A 24 22.67 -43.57 -15.19
C SER A 24 22.42 -44.86 -14.39
N ALA A 25 21.16 -45.16 -14.11
CA ALA A 25 20.76 -46.41 -13.46
C ALA A 25 21.03 -47.64 -14.35
N GLU A 26 20.90 -47.49 -15.67
CA GLU A 26 21.24 -48.54 -16.63
C GLU A 26 22.72 -48.85 -16.62
N GLU A 27 23.59 -47.83 -16.61
CA GLU A 27 25.04 -48.03 -16.49
C GLU A 27 25.41 -48.72 -15.18
N LEU A 28 24.74 -48.34 -14.07
CA LEU A 28 24.93 -48.96 -12.78
C LEU A 28 24.54 -50.45 -12.83
N THR A 29 23.36 -50.75 -13.36
CA THR A 29 22.87 -52.13 -13.52
C THR A 29 23.81 -52.95 -14.38
N ALA A 30 24.20 -52.45 -15.55
CA ALA A 30 25.17 -53.15 -16.42
C ALA A 30 26.54 -53.34 -15.75
N GLY A 31 26.96 -52.38 -14.93
CA GLY A 31 28.20 -52.51 -14.14
C GLY A 31 28.09 -53.58 -13.06
N ILE A 32 26.96 -53.68 -12.39
CA ILE A 32 26.65 -54.74 -11.42
C ILE A 32 26.63 -56.12 -12.05
N GLU A 33 25.99 -56.28 -13.23
CA GLU A 33 25.93 -57.52 -13.96
C GLU A 33 27.32 -58.03 -14.35
N LYS A 34 28.19 -57.14 -14.85
CA LYS A 34 29.60 -57.46 -15.11
C LYS A 34 30.34 -57.85 -13.85
N SER A 35 29.99 -57.27 -12.72
CA SER A 35 30.59 -57.58 -11.43
C SER A 35 30.19 -58.95 -10.90
N ILE A 36 28.93 -59.36 -11.14
CA ILE A 36 28.46 -60.69 -10.83
C ILE A 36 29.16 -61.73 -11.71
N GLU A 37 29.29 -61.47 -13.02
CA GLU A 37 30.02 -62.33 -13.95
C GLU A 37 31.50 -62.48 -13.53
N ALA A 38 32.13 -61.44 -13.05
CA ALA A 38 33.50 -61.43 -12.55
C ALA A 38 33.66 -62.04 -11.15
N GLY A 39 32.57 -62.38 -10.46
CA GLY A 39 32.55 -62.99 -9.15
C GLY A 39 32.81 -61.99 -7.99
N PHE A 40 32.73 -60.69 -8.19
CA PHE A 40 32.87 -59.68 -7.15
C PHE A 40 31.58 -59.37 -6.40
N MET A 41 30.41 -59.70 -7.05
CA MET A 41 29.10 -59.60 -6.43
C MET A 41 28.34 -60.93 -6.67
N THR A 42 27.36 -61.24 -5.82
CA THR A 42 26.55 -62.47 -5.92
C THR A 42 25.13 -62.19 -6.44
N GLU A 43 24.67 -60.98 -6.27
CA GLU A 43 23.29 -60.55 -6.68
C GLU A 43 23.27 -59.05 -6.97
N ASN A 44 22.26 -58.64 -7.74
CA ASN A 44 22.01 -57.22 -7.96
C ASN A 44 21.09 -56.70 -6.86
N PRO A 45 21.55 -55.78 -6.00
CA PRO A 45 20.75 -55.22 -4.90
C PRO A 45 19.56 -54.37 -5.38
N TYR A 46 19.53 -54.03 -6.67
CA TYR A 46 18.49 -53.21 -7.32
C TYR A 46 17.67 -53.99 -8.34
N GLU A 47 17.59 -55.29 -8.17
CA GLU A 47 16.84 -56.17 -9.10
C GLU A 47 15.38 -55.73 -9.21
N GLY A 48 14.87 -55.65 -10.44
CA GLY A 48 13.51 -55.22 -10.73
C GLY A 48 13.26 -53.72 -10.73
N PHE A 49 14.30 -52.87 -10.54
CA PHE A 49 14.20 -51.44 -10.82
C PHE A 49 14.15 -51.23 -12.35
N VAL A 50 13.21 -50.38 -12.80
CA VAL A 50 13.04 -50.03 -14.21
C VAL A 50 13.30 -48.53 -14.38
N ALA A 51 14.34 -48.18 -15.13
CA ALA A 51 14.64 -46.78 -15.45
C ALA A 51 13.50 -46.17 -16.28
N GLY A 52 13.13 -44.92 -15.95
CA GLY A 52 12.01 -44.21 -16.57
C GLY A 52 10.61 -44.52 -16.00
N ASP A 53 10.47 -45.51 -15.10
CA ASP A 53 9.24 -45.71 -14.33
C ASP A 53 9.28 -44.88 -13.03
N ASN A 54 8.56 -43.77 -13.00
CA ASN A 54 8.49 -42.85 -11.91
C ASN A 54 7.49 -43.22 -10.80
N SER A 55 6.99 -44.49 -10.79
CA SER A 55 6.11 -45.00 -9.74
C SER A 55 6.85 -45.13 -8.40
N LYS A 56 6.14 -44.89 -7.29
CA LYS A 56 6.69 -45.01 -5.95
C LYS A 56 7.17 -46.46 -5.65
N GLU A 57 6.47 -47.44 -6.19
CA GLU A 57 6.77 -48.86 -6.08
C GLU A 57 8.12 -49.17 -6.72
N ASN A 58 8.40 -48.56 -7.87
CA ASN A 58 9.66 -48.74 -8.57
C ASN A 58 10.82 -48.02 -7.83
N TYR A 59 10.60 -46.78 -7.41
CA TYR A 59 11.62 -46.04 -6.66
C TYR A 59 11.98 -46.65 -5.30
N ASN A 60 11.12 -47.42 -4.67
CA ASN A 60 11.44 -48.16 -3.46
C ASN A 60 12.43 -49.31 -3.67
N LYS A 61 12.72 -49.72 -4.94
CA LYS A 61 13.65 -50.78 -5.28
C LYS A 61 15.10 -50.31 -5.41
N ILE A 62 15.32 -49.01 -5.47
CA ILE A 62 16.65 -48.42 -5.59
C ILE A 62 16.91 -47.46 -4.43
N ASP A 63 17.99 -47.68 -3.71
CA ASP A 63 18.49 -46.79 -2.68
C ASP A 63 19.98 -46.54 -2.88
N LEU A 64 20.32 -45.35 -3.34
CA LEU A 64 21.67 -44.91 -3.64
C LEU A 64 22.37 -44.21 -2.47
N HIS A 65 21.70 -44.15 -1.30
CA HIS A 65 22.30 -43.55 -0.12
C HIS A 65 23.36 -44.46 0.49
N LYS A 66 24.29 -43.86 1.18
CA LYS A 66 25.21 -44.57 2.09
C LYS A 66 24.41 -45.14 3.28
N PRO A 67 24.61 -46.43 3.72
CA PRO A 67 25.65 -47.37 3.30
C PRO A 67 25.19 -48.33 2.18
N TYR A 68 24.02 -48.18 1.59
CA TYR A 68 23.47 -49.16 0.64
C TYR A 68 24.29 -49.23 -0.64
N ILE A 69 24.62 -48.09 -1.26
CA ILE A 69 25.41 -48.01 -2.49
C ILE A 69 26.87 -48.45 -2.27
N ASP A 70 27.41 -48.39 -1.03
CA ASP A 70 28.76 -48.80 -0.70
C ASP A 70 28.97 -50.30 -0.81
N LYS A 71 27.89 -51.10 -0.83
CA LYS A 71 27.93 -52.56 -1.04
C LYS A 71 28.14 -52.96 -2.50
N VAL A 72 27.95 -52.02 -3.41
CA VAL A 72 28.14 -52.29 -4.83
C VAL A 72 29.62 -52.21 -5.18
N VAL A 73 30.14 -53.28 -5.72
CA VAL A 73 31.52 -53.36 -6.24
C VAL A 73 31.41 -53.47 -7.76
N LEU A 74 32.17 -52.68 -8.50
CA LEU A 74 32.20 -52.72 -9.97
C LEU A 74 33.51 -53.38 -10.45
N VAL A 75 33.62 -53.60 -11.77
CA VAL A 75 34.80 -54.13 -12.41
C VAL A 75 35.54 -53.03 -13.15
N SER A 76 36.83 -52.87 -12.84
CA SER A 76 37.67 -51.90 -13.54
C SER A 76 38.01 -52.37 -14.98
N PRO A 77 38.47 -51.45 -15.86
CA PRO A 77 39.00 -51.84 -17.17
C PRO A 77 40.09 -52.89 -17.13
N SER A 78 40.88 -52.94 -16.06
CA SER A 78 41.92 -53.97 -15.86
C SER A 78 41.41 -55.25 -15.21
N GLY A 79 40.09 -55.42 -14.99
CA GLY A 79 39.48 -56.61 -14.40
C GLY A 79 39.60 -56.73 -12.89
N LYS A 80 39.87 -55.65 -12.18
CA LYS A 80 39.98 -55.59 -10.71
C LYS A 80 38.70 -55.04 -10.07
N PRO A 81 38.44 -55.35 -8.76
CA PRO A 81 37.30 -54.76 -8.08
C PRO A 81 37.48 -53.23 -7.93
N MET A 82 36.40 -52.51 -8.20
CA MET A 82 36.29 -51.07 -8.01
C MET A 82 35.30 -50.76 -6.89
N TYR A 83 35.70 -49.91 -5.96
CA TYR A 83 34.87 -49.48 -4.85
C TYR A 83 34.45 -48.01 -5.05
N ARG A 84 33.31 -47.65 -4.48
CA ARG A 84 32.84 -46.28 -4.53
C ARG A 84 33.83 -45.33 -3.82
N GLU A 85 34.11 -44.17 -4.41
CA GLU A 85 34.81 -43.11 -3.77
C GLU A 85 34.11 -42.71 -2.45
N PRO A 86 34.75 -42.72 -1.28
CA PRO A 86 34.11 -42.45 0.01
C PRO A 86 33.68 -40.99 0.17
N ASP A 87 34.39 -40.09 -0.52
CA ASP A 87 34.08 -38.67 -0.46
C ASP A 87 32.83 -38.36 -1.31
N LEU A 88 32.03 -37.48 -0.80
CA LEU A 88 30.87 -36.92 -1.53
C LEU A 88 31.27 -35.62 -2.19
N ILE A 89 30.69 -35.34 -3.32
CA ILE A 89 30.78 -33.99 -3.89
C ILE A 89 30.16 -33.00 -2.92
N ASP A 90 30.63 -31.76 -2.95
CA ASP A 90 30.12 -30.70 -2.10
C ASP A 90 28.59 -30.53 -2.27
N VAL A 91 27.84 -30.45 -1.18
CA VAL A 91 26.40 -30.31 -1.16
C VAL A 91 25.94 -29.05 -1.90
N TRP A 92 26.79 -28.05 -1.98
CA TRP A 92 26.53 -26.85 -2.76
C TRP A 92 26.56 -27.09 -4.28
N PHE A 93 27.31 -28.09 -4.73
CA PHE A 93 27.22 -28.56 -6.12
C PHE A 93 25.85 -29.17 -6.40
N ASP A 94 25.34 -30.02 -5.52
CA ASP A 94 24.02 -30.63 -5.68
C ASP A 94 22.94 -29.55 -5.77
N SER A 95 22.95 -28.58 -4.88
CA SER A 95 21.99 -27.48 -4.89
C SER A 95 22.16 -26.57 -6.11
N GLY A 96 23.38 -26.36 -6.57
CA GLY A 96 23.69 -25.56 -7.76
C GLY A 96 23.35 -26.26 -9.07
N ALA A 97 23.29 -27.60 -9.05
CA ALA A 97 22.90 -28.42 -10.21
C ALA A 97 21.37 -28.54 -10.38
N MET A 98 20.58 -27.99 -9.46
CA MET A 98 19.11 -28.10 -9.46
C MET A 98 18.44 -27.75 -10.81
N PRO A 99 18.82 -26.68 -11.53
CA PRO A 99 18.21 -26.34 -12.81
C PRO A 99 18.28 -27.47 -13.85
N TYR A 100 19.35 -28.25 -13.79
CA TYR A 100 19.58 -29.40 -14.67
C TYR A 100 18.90 -30.65 -14.13
N ALA A 101 19.14 -30.96 -12.86
CA ALA A 101 18.69 -32.17 -12.21
C ALA A 101 17.14 -32.29 -12.16
N GLN A 102 16.43 -31.19 -11.94
CA GLN A 102 14.96 -31.20 -11.90
C GLN A 102 14.32 -31.64 -13.22
N HIS A 103 14.99 -31.47 -14.34
CA HIS A 103 14.54 -31.85 -15.67
C HIS A 103 15.20 -33.10 -16.17
N HIS A 104 16.11 -33.72 -15.41
CA HIS A 104 16.94 -34.86 -15.79
C HIS A 104 17.73 -34.59 -17.08
N TYR A 105 18.14 -33.32 -17.27
CA TYR A 105 18.97 -32.90 -18.39
C TYR A 105 20.40 -33.44 -18.23
N PRO A 106 21.07 -33.92 -19.31
CA PRO A 106 20.67 -33.86 -20.72
C PRO A 106 19.89 -35.08 -21.21
N PHE A 107 19.55 -36.02 -20.36
CA PHE A 107 18.99 -37.32 -20.75
C PHE A 107 17.51 -37.22 -21.13
N GLU A 108 16.76 -36.37 -20.43
CA GLU A 108 15.35 -36.10 -20.68
C GLU A 108 15.08 -34.61 -20.80
N ASN A 109 13.92 -34.23 -21.35
CA ASN A 109 13.43 -32.85 -21.41
C ASN A 109 14.42 -31.81 -22.00
N SER A 110 15.32 -32.25 -22.88
CA SER A 110 16.31 -31.38 -23.52
C SER A 110 15.66 -30.27 -24.37
N GLU A 111 14.45 -30.50 -24.87
CA GLU A 111 13.66 -29.54 -25.62
C GLU A 111 13.16 -28.39 -24.74
N LYS A 112 12.98 -28.60 -23.43
CA LYS A 112 12.59 -27.56 -22.44
C LYS A 112 13.78 -26.76 -21.96
N TYR A 113 14.97 -27.37 -22.01
CA TYR A 113 16.21 -26.76 -21.59
C TYR A 113 16.96 -26.20 -22.81
N ASN A 114 16.77 -24.92 -23.09
CA ASN A 114 17.38 -24.30 -24.27
C ASN A 114 17.94 -22.92 -23.96
N PRO A 115 19.17 -22.84 -23.38
CA PRO A 115 19.80 -21.58 -23.01
C PRO A 115 20.10 -20.69 -24.24
N ALA A 116 20.38 -21.29 -25.37
CA ALA A 116 20.76 -20.52 -26.58
C ALA A 116 19.63 -19.69 -27.17
N THR A 117 18.37 -20.11 -26.99
CA THR A 117 17.20 -19.40 -27.54
C THR A 117 16.46 -18.56 -26.51
N GLY A 118 16.75 -18.73 -25.21
CA GLY A 118 16.04 -18.11 -24.11
C GLY A 118 14.55 -18.48 -24.02
N LYS A 119 14.11 -19.49 -24.76
CA LYS A 119 12.71 -19.96 -24.80
C LYS A 119 12.43 -21.14 -23.90
N GLY A 120 13.44 -21.70 -23.25
CA GLY A 120 13.32 -22.82 -22.33
C GLY A 120 13.10 -22.36 -20.89
N VAL A 121 13.12 -23.32 -19.96
CA VAL A 121 13.04 -23.09 -18.51
C VAL A 121 14.35 -22.56 -17.91
N PHE A 122 15.41 -22.51 -18.69
CA PHE A 122 16.74 -22.03 -18.29
C PHE A 122 17.26 -20.95 -19.26
N PRO A 123 17.85 -19.83 -18.77
CA PRO A 123 17.98 -19.43 -17.36
C PRO A 123 16.63 -19.18 -16.69
N ALA A 124 16.56 -19.33 -15.35
CA ALA A 124 15.35 -19.00 -14.59
C ALA A 124 14.98 -17.52 -14.76
N ASP A 125 13.68 -17.22 -14.76
CA ASP A 125 13.24 -15.84 -14.92
C ASP A 125 13.54 -15.00 -13.68
N PHE A 126 13.46 -15.59 -12.47
CA PHE A 126 13.59 -14.88 -11.22
C PHE A 126 14.10 -15.79 -10.09
N ILE A 127 14.89 -15.22 -9.17
CA ILE A 127 15.29 -15.84 -7.91
C ILE A 127 15.26 -14.82 -6.77
N ALA A 128 14.85 -15.25 -5.57
CA ALA A 128 14.85 -14.40 -4.38
C ALA A 128 15.24 -15.22 -3.15
N GLU A 129 16.34 -14.82 -2.52
CA GLU A 129 16.86 -15.40 -1.27
C GLU A 129 17.58 -14.34 -0.44
N GLY A 130 18.06 -14.70 0.75
CA GLY A 130 18.82 -13.80 1.61
C GLY A 130 20.17 -13.38 1.01
N VAL A 131 20.68 -12.24 1.46
CA VAL A 131 21.96 -11.67 0.99
C VAL A 131 23.16 -12.60 1.24
N ASP A 132 23.09 -13.50 2.21
CA ASP A 132 24.11 -14.51 2.49
C ASP A 132 24.28 -15.50 1.34
N GLN A 133 23.27 -15.70 0.50
CA GLN A 133 23.33 -16.60 -0.66
C GLN A 133 24.20 -16.08 -1.81
N THR A 134 24.67 -14.85 -1.74
CA THR A 134 25.74 -14.35 -2.63
C THR A 134 27.05 -15.13 -2.48
N ARG A 135 27.24 -15.81 -1.34
CA ARG A 135 28.35 -16.74 -1.07
C ARG A 135 27.88 -18.19 -0.87
N GLY A 136 26.70 -18.52 -1.33
CA GLY A 136 26.07 -19.83 -1.23
C GLY A 136 25.36 -20.19 -2.52
N TRP A 137 24.06 -20.34 -2.49
CA TRP A 137 23.27 -20.86 -3.60
C TRP A 137 23.36 -20.01 -4.87
N PHE A 138 23.29 -18.68 -4.78
CA PHE A 138 23.43 -17.82 -5.97
C PHE A 138 24.77 -18.04 -6.66
N PHE A 139 25.87 -18.16 -5.88
CA PHE A 139 27.20 -18.39 -6.42
C PHE A 139 27.29 -19.75 -7.11
N THR A 140 26.82 -20.82 -6.48
CA THR A 140 26.95 -22.19 -7.03
C THR A 140 26.07 -22.41 -8.26
N LEU A 141 24.85 -21.88 -8.28
CA LEU A 141 24.01 -21.86 -9.47
C LEU A 141 24.73 -21.17 -10.64
N HIS A 142 25.27 -19.98 -10.40
CA HIS A 142 25.91 -19.20 -11.46
C HIS A 142 27.24 -19.81 -11.92
N ALA A 143 28.03 -20.37 -11.01
CA ALA A 143 29.28 -21.04 -11.33
C ALA A 143 29.03 -22.26 -12.24
N ILE A 144 28.05 -23.11 -11.91
CA ILE A 144 27.71 -24.30 -12.71
C ILE A 144 27.17 -23.87 -14.06
N ALA A 145 26.25 -22.90 -14.11
CA ALA A 145 25.70 -22.38 -15.36
C ALA A 145 26.78 -21.80 -16.28
N THR A 146 27.75 -21.09 -15.73
CA THR A 146 28.87 -20.54 -16.51
C THR A 146 29.77 -21.64 -17.06
N MET A 147 30.05 -22.69 -16.28
CA MET A 147 30.90 -23.80 -16.71
C MET A 147 30.26 -24.70 -17.76
N ILE A 148 28.93 -24.92 -17.70
CA ILE A 148 28.23 -25.83 -18.60
C ILE A 148 27.72 -25.13 -19.85
N ASP A 149 27.10 -23.94 -19.70
CA ASP A 149 26.36 -23.26 -20.77
C ASP A 149 26.94 -21.90 -21.14
N GLU A 150 28.02 -21.43 -20.50
CA GLU A 150 28.54 -20.07 -20.67
C GLU A 150 27.45 -18.99 -20.46
N SER A 151 26.51 -19.25 -19.56
CA SER A 151 25.30 -18.46 -19.34
C SER A 151 25.12 -18.04 -17.88
N VAL A 152 24.22 -17.11 -17.65
CA VAL A 152 23.68 -16.80 -16.32
C VAL A 152 22.71 -17.91 -15.89
N ALA A 153 22.59 -18.15 -14.58
CA ALA A 153 21.62 -19.12 -14.06
C ALA A 153 20.20 -18.55 -13.94
N PHE A 154 20.09 -17.22 -13.79
CA PHE A 154 18.83 -16.50 -13.63
C PHE A 154 18.94 -15.11 -14.23
N LYS A 155 17.81 -14.57 -14.72
CA LYS A 155 17.72 -13.26 -15.40
C LYS A 155 17.56 -12.12 -14.41
N ASN A 156 16.74 -12.33 -13.37
CA ASN A 156 16.42 -11.33 -12.36
C ASN A 156 16.63 -11.90 -10.96
N ILE A 157 17.06 -11.03 -10.04
CA ILE A 157 17.38 -11.43 -8.67
C ILE A 157 16.91 -10.36 -7.68
N ILE A 158 16.29 -10.81 -6.59
CA ILE A 158 16.17 -10.02 -5.36
C ILE A 158 17.03 -10.68 -4.28
N SER A 159 18.05 -9.97 -3.84
CA SER A 159 18.89 -10.36 -2.69
C SER A 159 18.30 -9.70 -1.44
N ASN A 160 17.53 -10.48 -0.67
CA ASN A 160 16.79 -9.96 0.47
C ASN A 160 17.71 -9.51 1.61
N GLY A 161 17.41 -8.34 2.17
CA GLY A 161 18.01 -7.83 3.39
C GLY A 161 17.61 -8.65 4.63
N LEU A 162 18.22 -8.33 5.75
CA LEU A 162 17.95 -9.01 7.03
C LEU A 162 16.70 -8.45 7.70
N VAL A 163 15.93 -9.32 8.35
CA VAL A 163 14.88 -8.91 9.27
C VAL A 163 15.50 -8.71 10.66
N LEU A 164 15.51 -7.47 11.12
CA LEU A 164 16.08 -7.02 12.39
C LEU A 164 14.95 -6.72 13.38
N ASP A 165 15.27 -6.64 14.67
CA ASP A 165 14.32 -6.13 15.66
C ASP A 165 14.04 -4.63 15.46
N LYS A 166 13.07 -4.06 16.17
CA LYS A 166 12.70 -2.64 16.06
C LYS A 166 13.85 -1.66 16.32
N ASN A 167 14.88 -2.10 17.03
CA ASN A 167 16.08 -1.31 17.34
C ASN A 167 17.19 -1.48 16.30
N GLY A 168 17.00 -2.38 15.31
CA GLY A 168 17.98 -2.66 14.28
C GLY A 168 19.01 -3.73 14.66
N ASN A 169 18.76 -4.53 15.71
CA ASN A 169 19.65 -5.62 16.10
C ASN A 169 19.20 -6.93 15.43
N LYS A 170 20.16 -7.82 15.17
CA LYS A 170 19.88 -9.16 14.65
C LYS A 170 19.00 -9.93 15.63
N MET A 171 17.89 -10.49 15.15
CA MET A 171 17.02 -11.33 15.95
C MET A 171 17.70 -12.66 16.31
N SER A 172 17.59 -13.09 17.56
CA SER A 172 17.99 -14.42 17.99
C SER A 172 17.14 -14.93 19.14
N LYS A 173 16.88 -16.24 19.16
CA LYS A 173 16.15 -16.88 20.28
C LYS A 173 16.89 -16.69 21.62
N ARG A 174 18.22 -16.65 21.59
CA ARG A 174 19.07 -16.47 22.79
C ARG A 174 18.90 -15.09 23.43
N LEU A 175 18.67 -14.05 22.62
CA LEU A 175 18.48 -12.69 23.10
C LEU A 175 17.01 -12.38 23.45
N GLY A 176 16.09 -13.29 23.16
CA GLY A 176 14.65 -13.10 23.42
C GLY A 176 14.00 -12.01 22.56
N ASN A 177 14.67 -11.53 21.52
CA ASN A 177 14.17 -10.48 20.61
C ASN A 177 13.61 -11.05 19.29
N ALA A 178 13.56 -12.38 19.16
CA ALA A 178 12.95 -13.03 18.01
C ALA A 178 11.42 -13.02 18.14
N VAL A 179 10.74 -12.56 17.10
CA VAL A 179 9.28 -12.61 16.99
C VAL A 179 8.89 -13.96 16.40
N ASP A 180 7.94 -14.65 17.05
CA ASP A 180 7.37 -15.88 16.49
C ASP A 180 6.37 -15.54 15.39
N PRO A 181 6.60 -15.99 14.15
CA PRO A 181 5.71 -15.68 13.03
C PRO A 181 4.33 -16.32 13.17
N PHE A 182 4.22 -17.51 13.76
CA PHE A 182 2.94 -18.21 13.89
C PHE A 182 2.00 -17.51 14.87
N SER A 183 2.48 -17.08 16.02
CA SER A 183 1.69 -16.28 16.96
C SER A 183 1.29 -14.92 16.38
N SER A 184 2.14 -14.34 15.53
CA SER A 184 1.84 -13.09 14.82
C SER A 184 0.74 -13.29 13.78
N ILE A 185 0.80 -14.39 13.02
CA ILE A 185 -0.23 -14.77 12.03
C ILE A 185 -1.57 -15.04 12.73
N GLU A 186 -1.56 -15.77 13.84
CA GLU A 186 -2.78 -16.06 14.60
C GLU A 186 -3.48 -14.79 15.10
N LYS A 187 -2.71 -13.82 15.59
CA LYS A 187 -3.24 -12.57 16.16
C LYS A 187 -3.65 -11.54 15.11
N TYR A 188 -2.84 -11.36 14.08
CA TYR A 188 -3.01 -10.26 13.13
C TYR A 188 -3.49 -10.71 11.75
N GLY A 189 -3.32 -11.98 11.41
CA GLY A 189 -3.54 -12.53 10.07
C GLY A 189 -2.26 -12.56 9.23
N SER A 190 -2.21 -13.45 8.25
CA SER A 190 -1.04 -13.58 7.35
C SER A 190 -0.90 -12.39 6.40
N ASP A 191 -2.00 -11.89 5.83
CA ASP A 191 -1.95 -10.80 4.86
C ASP A 191 -1.46 -9.47 5.44
N PRO A 192 -1.89 -9.02 6.64
CA PRO A 192 -1.30 -7.85 7.28
C PRO A 192 0.20 -7.98 7.54
N LEU A 193 0.67 -9.17 7.92
CA LEU A 193 2.09 -9.43 8.12
C LEU A 193 2.86 -9.35 6.80
N ARG A 194 2.38 -10.04 5.74
CA ARG A 194 2.96 -10.00 4.39
C ARG A 194 3.00 -8.57 3.83
N TRP A 195 1.88 -7.86 3.95
CA TRP A 195 1.77 -6.47 3.49
C TRP A 195 2.76 -5.56 4.20
N TYR A 196 2.85 -5.66 5.53
CA TYR A 196 3.82 -4.90 6.31
C TYR A 196 5.26 -5.17 5.87
N MET A 197 5.63 -6.44 5.72
CA MET A 197 7.00 -6.80 5.34
C MET A 197 7.38 -6.27 3.95
N ILE A 198 6.45 -6.28 3.01
CA ILE A 198 6.70 -5.80 1.63
C ILE A 198 6.66 -4.27 1.54
N THR A 199 5.76 -3.60 2.27
CA THR A 199 5.56 -2.16 2.09
C THR A 199 6.40 -1.29 3.03
N ASN A 200 6.90 -1.84 4.15
CA ASN A 200 7.65 -1.07 5.14
C ASN A 200 9.08 -0.75 4.68
N ALA A 201 9.75 -1.69 4.01
CA ALA A 201 11.07 -1.50 3.43
C ALA A 201 11.17 -2.19 2.07
N GLN A 202 12.12 -1.75 1.24
CA GLN A 202 12.46 -2.48 0.01
C GLN A 202 12.98 -3.88 0.36
N PRO A 203 12.72 -4.92 -0.46
CA PRO A 203 13.16 -6.28 -0.15
C PRO A 203 14.67 -6.42 0.09
N TRP A 204 15.49 -5.63 -0.59
CA TRP A 204 16.95 -5.64 -0.46
C TRP A 204 17.50 -4.82 0.71
N ASP A 205 16.65 -4.02 1.38
CA ASP A 205 17.01 -3.27 2.57
C ASP A 205 16.76 -4.10 3.83
N ASN A 206 17.49 -3.77 4.89
CA ASN A 206 17.23 -4.37 6.19
C ASN A 206 15.91 -3.88 6.77
N LEU A 207 14.99 -4.79 7.03
CA LEU A 207 13.70 -4.49 7.63
C LEU A 207 13.82 -4.42 9.16
N LYS A 208 13.56 -3.25 9.76
CA LYS A 208 13.32 -3.15 11.20
C LYS A 208 11.90 -3.57 11.51
N PHE A 209 11.75 -4.79 12.00
CA PHE A 209 10.45 -5.37 12.28
C PHE A 209 9.86 -4.84 13.59
N ASP A 210 8.69 -4.24 13.51
CA ASP A 210 7.89 -3.80 14.65
C ASP A 210 6.47 -4.34 14.53
N ILE A 211 6.04 -5.07 15.54
CA ILE A 211 4.69 -5.67 15.57
C ILE A 211 3.57 -4.62 15.62
N GLU A 212 3.85 -3.43 16.17
CA GLU A 212 2.91 -2.30 16.17
C GLU A 212 2.65 -1.81 14.74
N GLY A 213 3.66 -1.90 13.86
CA GLY A 213 3.52 -1.59 12.44
C GLY A 213 2.60 -2.58 11.71
N VAL A 214 2.65 -3.86 12.06
CA VAL A 214 1.70 -4.86 11.53
C VAL A 214 0.26 -4.54 11.96
N GLU A 215 0.07 -4.16 13.24
CA GLU A 215 -1.22 -3.75 13.75
C GLU A 215 -1.74 -2.49 13.05
N GLU A 216 -0.86 -1.53 12.79
CA GLU A 216 -1.19 -0.33 12.05
C GLU A 216 -1.65 -0.64 10.61
N VAL A 217 -0.94 -1.50 9.89
CA VAL A 217 -1.34 -1.97 8.55
C VAL A 217 -2.70 -2.66 8.59
N LYS A 218 -2.91 -3.58 9.56
CA LYS A 218 -4.21 -4.24 9.75
C LYS A 218 -5.33 -3.22 9.94
N ARG A 219 -5.12 -2.21 10.77
CA ARG A 219 -6.13 -1.20 11.09
C ARG A 219 -6.32 -0.18 9.98
N LYS A 220 -5.22 0.40 9.45
CA LYS A 220 -5.29 1.51 8.49
C LYS A 220 -5.57 1.06 7.08
N PHE A 221 -4.93 0.01 6.59
CA PHE A 221 -5.13 -0.45 5.22
C PHE A 221 -6.27 -1.47 5.13
N PHE A 222 -6.12 -2.64 5.75
CA PHE A 222 -7.15 -3.70 5.66
C PHE A 222 -8.47 -3.28 6.30
N GLY A 223 -8.42 -2.59 7.45
CA GLY A 223 -9.62 -2.06 8.10
C GLY A 223 -10.35 -1.02 7.24
N THR A 224 -9.61 -0.17 6.53
CA THR A 224 -10.21 0.81 5.60
C THR A 224 -10.82 0.13 4.39
N LEU A 225 -10.12 -0.82 3.77
CA LEU A 225 -10.64 -1.59 2.63
C LEU A 225 -11.89 -2.40 3.03
N TYR A 226 -11.83 -3.07 4.18
CA TYR A 226 -12.99 -3.80 4.73
C TYR A 226 -14.19 -2.89 4.99
N ASN A 227 -13.99 -1.71 5.56
CA ASN A 227 -15.06 -0.76 5.80
C ASN A 227 -15.62 -0.19 4.48
N THR A 228 -14.78 0.00 3.47
CA THR A 228 -15.20 0.43 2.13
C THR A 228 -16.06 -0.64 1.46
N TYR A 229 -15.65 -1.91 1.53
CA TYR A 229 -16.46 -3.04 1.06
C TYR A 229 -17.77 -3.17 1.84
N ASN A 230 -17.75 -3.08 3.17
CA ASN A 230 -18.96 -3.13 3.99
C ASN A 230 -19.94 -2.01 3.67
N PHE A 231 -19.43 -0.81 3.42
CA PHE A 231 -20.27 0.29 2.94
C PHE A 231 -20.94 -0.06 1.62
N PHE A 232 -20.18 -0.55 0.64
CA PHE A 232 -20.74 -1.01 -0.63
C PHE A 232 -21.79 -2.10 -0.42
N ALA A 233 -21.45 -3.17 0.30
CA ALA A 233 -22.31 -4.32 0.51
C ALA A 233 -23.61 -3.96 1.26
N LEU A 234 -23.52 -3.08 2.27
CA LEU A 234 -24.69 -2.61 3.01
C LEU A 234 -25.73 -1.98 2.08
N TYR A 235 -25.30 -0.98 1.30
CA TYR A 235 -26.25 -0.26 0.44
C TYR A 235 -26.63 -1.05 -0.79
N ALA A 236 -25.74 -1.83 -1.38
CA ALA A 236 -26.05 -2.74 -2.47
C ALA A 236 -27.14 -3.76 -2.08
N ASN A 237 -27.11 -4.27 -0.85
CA ASN A 237 -28.14 -5.17 -0.34
C ASN A 237 -29.48 -4.46 -0.08
N VAL A 238 -29.45 -3.21 0.42
CA VAL A 238 -30.65 -2.41 0.64
C VAL A 238 -31.34 -2.06 -0.68
N ASP A 239 -30.57 -1.69 -1.68
CA ASP A 239 -31.07 -1.29 -3.00
C ASP A 239 -31.19 -2.50 -3.98
N GLU A 240 -30.87 -3.72 -3.54
CA GLU A 240 -30.88 -4.96 -4.34
C GLU A 240 -30.00 -4.91 -5.61
N PHE A 241 -28.94 -4.10 -5.58
CA PHE A 241 -27.98 -4.00 -6.68
C PHE A 241 -27.29 -5.36 -6.93
N ARG A 242 -27.32 -5.86 -8.16
CA ARG A 242 -26.75 -7.15 -8.59
C ARG A 242 -25.82 -7.05 -9.79
N TYR A 243 -25.50 -5.84 -10.22
CA TYR A 243 -24.79 -5.57 -11.49
C TYR A 243 -25.54 -6.14 -12.72
N SER A 244 -26.87 -6.19 -12.67
CA SER A 244 -27.73 -6.63 -13.76
C SER A 244 -28.15 -5.47 -14.68
N GLU A 245 -27.92 -4.25 -14.23
CA GLU A 245 -28.19 -3.02 -14.97
C GLU A 245 -27.18 -2.87 -16.12
N ALA A 246 -27.64 -2.24 -17.22
CA ALA A 246 -26.74 -1.89 -18.29
C ALA A 246 -25.58 -1.03 -17.79
N GLU A 247 -24.39 -1.32 -18.22
CA GLU A 247 -23.21 -0.54 -17.84
C GLU A 247 -23.34 0.90 -18.36
N ILE A 248 -23.19 1.86 -17.46
CA ILE A 248 -23.19 3.27 -17.81
C ILE A 248 -21.79 3.61 -18.35
N PRO A 249 -21.68 4.07 -19.62
CA PRO A 249 -20.41 4.47 -20.20
C PRO A 249 -19.68 5.49 -19.30
N VAL A 250 -18.37 5.32 -19.10
CA VAL A 250 -17.59 6.18 -18.18
C VAL A 250 -17.71 7.66 -18.53
N ALA A 251 -17.74 8.00 -19.81
CA ALA A 251 -17.93 9.40 -20.28
C ALA A 251 -19.26 10.03 -19.86
N GLN A 252 -20.28 9.23 -19.53
CA GLN A 252 -21.60 9.69 -19.08
C GLN A 252 -21.72 9.71 -17.54
N ARG A 253 -20.72 9.18 -16.84
CA ARG A 253 -20.72 9.18 -15.37
C ARG A 253 -20.37 10.56 -14.82
N PRO A 254 -20.80 10.89 -13.59
CA PRO A 254 -20.39 12.10 -12.91
C PRO A 254 -18.85 12.26 -12.84
N GLU A 255 -18.41 13.51 -12.73
CA GLU A 255 -16.99 13.84 -12.71
C GLU A 255 -16.21 13.10 -11.61
N LEU A 256 -16.82 12.94 -10.44
CA LEU A 256 -16.22 12.21 -9.32
C LEU A 256 -15.99 10.71 -9.64
N ASP A 257 -16.91 10.09 -10.39
CA ASP A 257 -16.77 8.70 -10.85
C ASP A 257 -15.67 8.60 -11.92
N ARG A 258 -15.63 9.53 -12.86
CA ARG A 258 -14.60 9.59 -13.90
C ARG A 258 -13.22 9.80 -13.30
N TRP A 259 -13.11 10.66 -12.29
CA TRP A 259 -11.86 10.87 -11.55
C TRP A 259 -11.31 9.60 -10.90
N ILE A 260 -12.13 8.90 -10.10
CA ILE A 260 -11.63 7.70 -9.41
C ILE A 260 -11.30 6.56 -10.38
N LEU A 261 -12.02 6.45 -11.50
CA LEU A 261 -11.73 5.48 -12.56
C LEU A 261 -10.47 5.87 -13.35
N SER A 262 -10.19 7.15 -13.55
CA SER A 262 -8.92 7.62 -14.11
C SER A 262 -7.75 7.24 -13.20
N LEU A 263 -7.85 7.55 -11.91
CA LEU A 263 -6.84 7.14 -10.92
C LEU A 263 -6.68 5.64 -10.83
N LEU A 264 -7.76 4.86 -10.94
CA LEU A 264 -7.69 3.40 -10.97
C LEU A 264 -6.86 2.91 -12.16
N ASN A 265 -7.09 3.46 -13.36
CA ASN A 265 -6.32 3.09 -14.55
C ASN A 265 -4.85 3.52 -14.45
N SER A 266 -4.59 4.68 -13.87
CA SER A 266 -3.22 5.13 -13.53
C SER A 266 -2.55 4.18 -12.53
N LEU A 267 -3.29 3.71 -11.51
CA LEU A 267 -2.82 2.73 -10.54
C LEU A 267 -2.52 1.36 -11.17
N ILE A 268 -3.42 0.85 -12.03
CA ILE A 268 -3.22 -0.43 -12.72
C ILE A 268 -1.91 -0.40 -13.51
N ARG A 269 -1.65 0.67 -14.25
CA ARG A 269 -0.40 0.88 -14.97
C ARG A 269 0.80 0.92 -14.03
N GLU A 270 0.76 1.75 -13.00
CA GLU A 270 1.87 1.89 -12.05
C GLU A 270 2.20 0.59 -11.31
N VAL A 271 1.18 -0.15 -10.89
CA VAL A 271 1.34 -1.43 -10.19
C VAL A 271 1.86 -2.50 -11.14
N GLY A 272 1.35 -2.54 -12.40
CA GLY A 272 1.86 -3.42 -13.43
C GLY A 272 3.34 -3.19 -13.70
N ASP A 273 3.73 -1.95 -14.00
CA ASP A 273 5.12 -1.55 -14.23
C ASP A 273 6.01 -1.88 -13.02
N SER A 274 5.48 -1.71 -11.81
CA SER A 274 6.21 -2.00 -10.57
C SER A 274 6.45 -3.51 -10.39
N TYR A 275 5.46 -4.36 -10.65
CA TYR A 275 5.64 -5.81 -10.59
C TYR A 275 6.58 -6.32 -11.69
N GLU A 276 6.47 -5.80 -12.92
CA GLU A 276 7.38 -6.13 -14.02
C GLU A 276 8.83 -5.74 -13.71
N SER A 277 9.02 -4.66 -12.95
CA SER A 277 10.34 -4.17 -12.52
C SER A 277 10.82 -4.79 -11.20
N TYR A 278 10.11 -5.76 -10.64
CA TYR A 278 10.40 -6.36 -9.33
C TYR A 278 10.46 -5.37 -8.17
N GLU A 279 9.57 -4.35 -8.20
CA GLU A 279 9.43 -3.29 -7.19
C GLU A 279 8.14 -3.47 -6.34
N PRO A 280 7.97 -4.58 -5.61
CA PRO A 280 6.71 -4.88 -4.92
C PRO A 280 6.36 -3.88 -3.83
N THR A 281 7.35 -3.23 -3.24
CA THR A 281 7.15 -2.17 -2.24
C THR A 281 6.43 -0.97 -2.83
N ARG A 282 6.81 -0.56 -4.04
CA ARG A 282 6.16 0.54 -4.76
C ARG A 282 4.73 0.19 -5.10
N ALA A 283 4.50 -1.01 -5.64
CA ALA A 283 3.18 -1.52 -5.94
C ALA A 283 2.26 -1.51 -4.70
N GLY A 284 2.70 -2.10 -3.59
CA GLY A 284 1.91 -2.16 -2.36
C GLY A 284 1.62 -0.79 -1.74
N ARG A 285 2.56 0.16 -1.81
CA ARG A 285 2.34 1.53 -1.34
C ARG A 285 1.33 2.29 -2.21
N ALA A 286 1.43 2.18 -3.53
CA ALA A 286 0.48 2.80 -4.45
C ALA A 286 -0.96 2.27 -4.23
N ILE A 287 -1.12 0.95 -4.06
CA ILE A 287 -2.42 0.34 -3.71
C ILE A 287 -2.94 0.87 -2.36
N SER A 288 -2.06 0.96 -1.35
CA SER A 288 -2.45 1.45 -0.02
C SER A 288 -2.95 2.90 -0.09
N GLU A 289 -2.24 3.76 -0.80
CA GLU A 289 -2.60 5.17 -0.98
C GLU A 289 -3.93 5.32 -1.73
N PHE A 290 -4.09 4.61 -2.83
CA PHE A 290 -5.34 4.62 -3.59
C PHE A 290 -6.54 4.22 -2.71
N VAL A 291 -6.43 3.12 -1.96
CA VAL A 291 -7.52 2.61 -1.12
C VAL A 291 -7.83 3.56 0.02
N THR A 292 -6.82 4.06 0.72
CA THR A 292 -7.03 4.86 1.94
C THR A 292 -7.39 6.30 1.62
N GLU A 293 -6.63 6.95 0.75
CA GLU A 293 -6.80 8.37 0.48
C GLU A 293 -7.83 8.63 -0.62
N ASN A 294 -7.70 7.97 -1.77
CA ASN A 294 -8.54 8.30 -2.92
C ASN A 294 -9.91 7.61 -2.84
N LEU A 295 -9.95 6.28 -2.66
CA LEU A 295 -11.20 5.53 -2.68
C LEU A 295 -12.04 5.77 -1.42
N SER A 296 -11.48 5.55 -0.22
CA SER A 296 -12.22 5.64 1.03
C SER A 296 -12.42 7.09 1.49
N ASN A 297 -11.30 7.83 1.65
CA ASN A 297 -11.34 9.17 2.26
C ASN A 297 -11.93 10.23 1.33
N TRP A 298 -11.92 9.99 0.02
CA TRP A 298 -12.48 10.95 -0.95
C TRP A 298 -13.67 10.40 -1.68
N PHE A 299 -13.53 9.42 -2.57
CA PHE A 299 -14.64 8.97 -3.40
C PHE A 299 -15.85 8.51 -2.58
N VAL A 300 -15.66 7.54 -1.67
CA VAL A 300 -16.76 7.01 -0.85
C VAL A 300 -17.38 8.09 0.02
N ARG A 301 -16.55 8.89 0.69
CA ARG A 301 -17.04 9.94 1.59
C ARG A 301 -17.84 11.02 0.86
N LEU A 302 -17.39 11.48 -0.30
CA LEU A 302 -18.09 12.48 -1.09
C LEU A 302 -19.36 11.92 -1.76
N SER A 303 -19.34 10.62 -2.08
CA SER A 303 -20.47 9.93 -2.72
C SER A 303 -21.53 9.43 -1.74
N ARG A 304 -21.34 9.52 -0.41
CA ARG A 304 -22.27 8.91 0.58
C ARG A 304 -23.73 9.23 0.36
N LYS A 305 -24.04 10.48 0.00
CA LYS A 305 -25.42 10.92 -0.23
C LYS A 305 -26.09 10.23 -1.43
N ARG A 306 -25.30 9.78 -2.42
CA ARG A 306 -25.78 9.07 -3.60
C ARG A 306 -26.27 7.65 -3.25
N TYR A 307 -25.67 7.02 -2.23
CA TYR A 307 -26.08 5.70 -1.74
C TYR A 307 -27.19 5.77 -0.71
N TRP A 308 -27.13 6.79 0.17
CA TRP A 308 -27.95 6.87 1.38
C TRP A 308 -29.43 7.20 1.13
N GLY A 309 -29.79 7.86 0.11
CA GLY A 309 -31.17 8.31 -0.06
C GLY A 309 -31.61 8.37 -1.50
N GLY A 310 -32.87 8.67 -1.70
CA GLY A 310 -33.44 8.93 -3.01
C GLY A 310 -33.82 7.68 -3.79
N GLU A 311 -34.30 7.92 -5.01
CA GLU A 311 -34.70 6.90 -5.95
C GLU A 311 -33.49 6.11 -6.48
N TYR A 312 -33.74 4.91 -6.96
CA TYR A 312 -32.74 4.09 -7.66
C TYR A 312 -32.46 4.68 -9.05
N SER A 313 -31.72 5.77 -9.06
CA SER A 313 -31.44 6.59 -10.24
C SER A 313 -30.21 6.15 -11.00
N THR A 314 -30.03 6.62 -12.22
CA THR A 314 -28.81 6.43 -13.02
C THR A 314 -27.57 6.91 -12.29
N ASP A 315 -27.63 8.00 -11.51
CA ASP A 315 -26.51 8.48 -10.71
C ASP A 315 -26.13 7.48 -9.60
N LYS A 316 -27.12 6.90 -8.92
CA LYS A 316 -26.90 5.87 -7.90
C LYS A 316 -26.30 4.60 -8.52
N ILE A 317 -26.81 4.12 -9.65
CA ILE A 317 -26.28 2.98 -10.40
C ILE A 317 -24.84 3.24 -10.81
N SER A 318 -24.54 4.45 -11.34
CA SER A 318 -23.17 4.85 -11.68
C SER A 318 -22.22 4.74 -10.47
N ALA A 319 -22.66 5.20 -9.29
CA ALA A 319 -21.87 5.10 -8.08
C ALA A 319 -21.58 3.64 -7.68
N TYR A 320 -22.58 2.75 -7.77
CA TYR A 320 -22.39 1.31 -7.49
C TYR A 320 -21.43 0.66 -8.48
N GLN A 321 -21.65 0.86 -9.79
CA GLN A 321 -20.77 0.31 -10.82
C GLN A 321 -19.32 0.79 -10.66
N THR A 322 -19.13 2.07 -10.32
CA THR A 322 -17.80 2.65 -10.10
C THR A 322 -17.10 2.04 -8.88
N LEU A 323 -17.81 1.95 -7.74
CA LEU A 323 -17.21 1.40 -6.53
C LEU A 323 -16.93 -0.10 -6.66
N PHE A 324 -17.82 -0.85 -7.30
CA PHE A 324 -17.61 -2.26 -7.64
C PHE A 324 -16.35 -2.45 -8.48
N THR A 325 -16.20 -1.68 -9.57
CA THR A 325 -15.02 -1.72 -10.44
C THR A 325 -13.74 -1.45 -9.66
N CYS A 326 -13.75 -0.44 -8.77
CA CYS A 326 -12.59 -0.14 -7.93
C CYS A 326 -12.24 -1.30 -6.99
N LEU A 327 -13.22 -1.85 -6.27
CA LEU A 327 -13.00 -2.94 -5.32
C LEU A 327 -12.51 -4.22 -6.01
N LEU A 328 -13.08 -4.57 -7.15
CA LEU A 328 -12.68 -5.75 -7.93
C LEU A 328 -11.23 -5.64 -8.42
N ASN A 329 -10.85 -4.49 -8.99
CA ASN A 329 -9.49 -4.29 -9.46
C ASN A 329 -8.48 -4.20 -8.30
N VAL A 330 -8.85 -3.58 -7.18
CA VAL A 330 -8.00 -3.58 -5.97
C VAL A 330 -7.75 -5.01 -5.50
N ALA A 331 -8.76 -5.90 -5.49
CA ALA A 331 -8.57 -7.31 -5.15
C ALA A 331 -7.56 -7.99 -6.09
N LYS A 332 -7.68 -7.78 -7.41
CA LYS A 332 -6.73 -8.32 -8.40
C LYS A 332 -5.32 -7.78 -8.21
N LEU A 333 -5.16 -6.47 -8.01
CA LEU A 333 -3.86 -5.82 -7.87
C LEU A 333 -3.13 -6.24 -6.58
N MET A 334 -3.85 -6.44 -5.47
CA MET A 334 -3.24 -6.78 -4.19
C MET A 334 -2.96 -8.27 -4.00
N ALA A 335 -3.54 -9.14 -4.81
CA ALA A 335 -3.47 -10.60 -4.69
C ALA A 335 -2.03 -11.15 -4.58
N PRO A 336 -1.02 -10.67 -5.33
CA PRO A 336 0.35 -11.15 -5.20
C PRO A 336 0.96 -10.96 -3.80
N ILE A 337 0.55 -9.92 -3.08
CA ILE A 337 1.06 -9.60 -1.73
C ILE A 337 0.14 -10.14 -0.64
N ALA A 338 -1.17 -9.94 -0.77
CA ALA A 338 -2.20 -10.29 0.22
C ALA A 338 -3.22 -11.28 -0.38
N PRO A 339 -2.82 -12.54 -0.60
CA PRO A 339 -3.59 -13.51 -1.38
C PRO A 339 -4.93 -13.90 -0.76
N PHE A 340 -5.03 -13.98 0.57
CA PHE A 340 -6.24 -14.54 1.22
C PHE A 340 -7.39 -13.53 1.26
N TYR A 341 -7.10 -12.30 1.65
CA TYR A 341 -8.14 -11.26 1.68
C TYR A 341 -8.55 -10.82 0.27
N ALA A 342 -7.59 -10.78 -0.65
CA ALA A 342 -7.87 -10.50 -2.06
C ALA A 342 -8.84 -11.52 -2.66
N ASP A 343 -8.62 -12.81 -2.40
CA ASP A 343 -9.48 -13.88 -2.90
C ASP A 343 -10.88 -13.83 -2.27
N LEU A 344 -10.96 -13.57 -0.97
CA LEU A 344 -12.23 -13.39 -0.28
C LEU A 344 -13.04 -12.23 -0.89
N LEU A 345 -12.41 -11.05 -1.04
CA LEU A 345 -13.07 -9.87 -1.61
C LEU A 345 -13.53 -10.11 -3.04
N TYR A 346 -12.66 -10.69 -3.87
CA TYR A 346 -12.98 -11.04 -5.25
C TYR A 346 -14.14 -12.04 -5.33
N THR A 347 -14.09 -13.10 -4.54
CA THR A 347 -15.12 -14.15 -4.52
C THR A 347 -16.47 -13.60 -4.07
N ASP A 348 -16.48 -12.73 -3.06
CA ASP A 348 -17.71 -12.11 -2.56
C ASP A 348 -18.35 -11.18 -3.59
N LEU A 349 -17.55 -10.38 -4.28
CA LEU A 349 -18.03 -9.50 -5.36
C LEU A 349 -18.54 -10.32 -6.54
N ASN A 350 -17.78 -11.32 -6.99
CA ASN A 350 -18.12 -12.12 -8.15
C ASN A 350 -19.32 -13.05 -7.93
N ARG A 351 -19.51 -13.55 -6.71
CA ARG A 351 -20.67 -14.39 -6.35
C ARG A 351 -22.00 -13.71 -6.65
N VAL A 352 -22.06 -12.40 -6.50
CA VAL A 352 -23.29 -11.62 -6.68
C VAL A 352 -23.40 -11.11 -8.10
N ALA A 353 -22.34 -10.56 -8.66
CA ALA A 353 -22.35 -9.94 -9.97
C ALA A 353 -22.18 -10.98 -11.11
N GLY A 354 -21.43 -12.07 -10.87
CA GLY A 354 -21.13 -13.05 -11.91
C GLY A 354 -20.39 -12.47 -13.10
N SER A 355 -19.63 -11.39 -12.90
CA SER A 355 -18.96 -10.63 -13.96
C SER A 355 -17.64 -11.24 -14.40
N GLU A 356 -17.04 -12.09 -13.55
CA GLU A 356 -15.75 -12.71 -13.79
C GLU A 356 -15.91 -14.21 -14.06
N PRO A 357 -15.17 -14.77 -15.04
CA PRO A 357 -15.27 -16.19 -15.38
C PRO A 357 -14.65 -17.11 -14.32
N ASP A 358 -13.65 -16.61 -13.59
CA ASP A 358 -12.86 -17.39 -12.66
C ASP A 358 -13.45 -17.36 -11.25
N GLN A 359 -13.35 -18.50 -10.54
CA GLN A 359 -13.87 -18.63 -9.17
C GLN A 359 -12.92 -18.07 -8.11
N SER A 360 -11.67 -17.82 -8.45
CA SER A 360 -10.62 -17.32 -7.57
C SER A 360 -9.84 -16.20 -8.25
N VAL A 361 -9.44 -15.19 -7.48
CA VAL A 361 -8.58 -14.11 -7.97
C VAL A 361 -7.24 -14.61 -8.51
N HIS A 362 -6.78 -15.77 -8.02
CA HIS A 362 -5.51 -16.39 -8.42
C HIS A 362 -5.55 -17.08 -9.78
N LEU A 363 -6.74 -17.25 -10.34
CA LEU A 363 -6.95 -17.79 -11.69
C LEU A 363 -7.31 -16.67 -12.67
N ALA A 364 -7.72 -15.51 -12.17
CA ALA A 364 -8.10 -14.36 -12.97
C ALA A 364 -6.88 -13.67 -13.58
N ASP A 365 -7.08 -13.10 -14.76
CA ASP A 365 -6.06 -12.28 -15.41
C ASP A 365 -5.75 -11.01 -14.61
N PHE A 366 -4.49 -10.60 -14.65
CA PHE A 366 -4.07 -9.31 -14.10
C PHE A 366 -4.77 -8.17 -14.85
N PRO A 367 -5.27 -7.13 -14.17
CA PRO A 367 -6.04 -6.08 -14.83
C PRO A 367 -5.18 -5.28 -15.82
N VAL A 368 -5.80 -4.97 -16.96
CA VAL A 368 -5.19 -4.13 -18.00
C VAL A 368 -5.78 -2.73 -17.90
N PHE A 369 -4.92 -1.71 -17.90
CA PHE A 369 -5.38 -0.32 -17.90
C PHE A 369 -5.90 0.11 -19.27
N ASP A 370 -6.89 0.99 -19.26
CA ASP A 370 -7.39 1.67 -20.45
C ASP A 370 -6.87 3.12 -20.48
N GLU A 371 -5.93 3.40 -21.39
CA GLU A 371 -5.32 4.73 -21.55
C GLU A 371 -6.37 5.80 -21.84
N THR A 372 -7.48 5.45 -22.51
CA THR A 372 -8.55 6.39 -22.86
C THR A 372 -9.34 6.89 -21.66
N LEU A 373 -9.27 6.20 -20.53
CA LEU A 373 -9.93 6.57 -19.29
C LEU A 373 -9.02 7.41 -18.37
N ILE A 374 -7.73 7.57 -18.71
CA ILE A 374 -6.78 8.37 -17.92
C ILE A 374 -6.91 9.84 -18.29
N ASP A 375 -7.48 10.63 -17.39
CA ASP A 375 -7.65 12.08 -17.51
C ASP A 375 -6.73 12.80 -16.51
N LYS A 376 -5.51 13.13 -16.94
CA LYS A 376 -4.50 13.75 -16.08
C LYS A 376 -4.89 15.14 -15.58
N ASP A 377 -5.62 15.91 -16.35
CA ASP A 377 -6.12 17.23 -15.93
C ASP A 377 -7.13 17.07 -14.78
N LEU A 378 -8.01 16.08 -14.87
CA LEU A 378 -8.97 15.77 -13.80
C LEU A 378 -8.27 15.24 -12.54
N GLU A 379 -7.24 14.39 -12.69
CA GLU A 379 -6.42 13.92 -11.56
C GLU A 379 -5.72 15.09 -10.87
N GLU A 380 -5.12 16.03 -11.61
CA GLU A 380 -4.45 17.22 -11.07
C GLU A 380 -5.43 18.15 -10.33
N LYS A 381 -6.62 18.40 -10.89
CA LYS A 381 -7.66 19.19 -10.21
C LYS A 381 -8.04 18.62 -8.86
N MET A 382 -8.24 17.31 -8.81
CA MET A 382 -8.61 16.64 -7.57
C MET A 382 -7.45 16.55 -6.58
N ASP A 383 -6.20 16.43 -7.04
CA ASP A 383 -5.01 16.53 -6.19
C ASP A 383 -4.91 17.92 -5.52
N ILE A 384 -5.20 18.99 -6.27
CA ILE A 384 -5.31 20.35 -5.70
C ILE A 384 -6.39 20.36 -4.60
N ALA A 385 -7.57 19.78 -4.86
CA ALA A 385 -8.64 19.72 -3.90
C ALA A 385 -8.23 18.98 -2.61
N GLN A 386 -7.55 17.85 -2.76
CA GLN A 386 -7.04 17.04 -1.65
C GLN A 386 -5.99 17.79 -0.82
N LYS A 387 -4.99 18.36 -1.47
CA LYS A 387 -3.90 19.13 -0.82
C LYS A 387 -4.45 20.33 -0.07
N VAL A 388 -5.22 21.17 -0.75
CA VAL A 388 -5.81 22.38 -0.13
C VAL A 388 -6.70 22.03 1.04
N SER A 389 -7.56 21.02 0.90
CA SER A 389 -8.42 20.57 2.00
C SER A 389 -7.60 20.06 3.19
N SER A 390 -6.57 19.27 2.94
CA SER A 390 -5.66 18.77 3.98
C SER A 390 -4.96 19.91 4.74
N MET A 391 -4.44 20.89 4.00
CA MET A 391 -3.79 22.08 4.57
C MET A 391 -4.75 22.87 5.48
N ILE A 392 -5.98 23.11 5.01
CA ILE A 392 -6.98 23.87 5.79
C ILE A 392 -7.43 23.07 7.02
N LEU A 393 -7.64 21.76 6.90
CA LEU A 393 -7.98 20.92 8.04
C LEU A 393 -6.82 20.85 9.06
N ALA A 394 -5.57 20.90 8.62
CA ALA A 394 -4.41 21.01 9.50
C ALA A 394 -4.38 22.36 10.24
N LEU A 395 -4.67 23.46 9.54
CA LEU A 395 -4.82 24.78 10.15
C LEU A 395 -5.94 24.80 11.20
N ARG A 396 -7.11 24.26 10.90
CA ARG A 396 -8.21 24.12 11.86
C ARG A 396 -7.80 23.36 13.11
N ARG A 397 -7.03 22.27 12.94
CA ARG A 397 -6.53 21.44 14.06
C ARG A 397 -5.56 22.22 14.94
N LYS A 398 -4.64 22.97 14.32
CA LYS A 398 -3.68 23.84 15.02
C LYS A 398 -4.41 24.83 15.94
N GLU A 399 -5.50 25.43 15.45
CA GLU A 399 -6.30 26.42 16.20
C GLU A 399 -7.45 25.78 17.00
N LYS A 400 -7.50 24.45 17.10
CA LYS A 400 -8.57 23.69 17.79
C LYS A 400 -9.99 24.05 17.33
N GLN A 401 -10.12 24.50 16.07
CA GLN A 401 -11.41 24.79 15.44
C GLN A 401 -12.06 23.49 14.95
N LYS A 402 -13.25 23.16 15.47
CA LYS A 402 -14.00 21.99 15.03
C LYS A 402 -14.38 22.14 13.54
N VAL A 403 -14.28 21.08 12.75
CA VAL A 403 -14.68 21.13 11.33
C VAL A 403 -16.17 21.44 11.17
N ARG A 404 -17.00 21.04 12.14
CA ARG A 404 -18.44 21.38 12.16
C ARG A 404 -18.75 22.84 12.37
N GLN A 405 -17.83 23.60 12.95
CA GLN A 405 -17.95 25.07 13.01
C GLN A 405 -17.63 25.64 11.62
N PRO A 406 -18.60 26.22 10.88
CA PRO A 406 -18.30 26.85 9.60
C PRO A 406 -17.44 28.10 9.81
N LEU A 407 -16.55 28.39 8.85
CA LEU A 407 -15.73 29.58 8.81
C LEU A 407 -16.07 30.41 7.57
N ALA A 408 -15.75 31.69 7.60
CA ALA A 408 -16.17 32.63 6.56
C ALA A 408 -15.46 32.34 5.23
N LYS A 409 -14.13 32.41 5.21
CA LYS A 409 -13.42 32.33 3.94
C LYS A 409 -11.99 31.76 4.04
N ILE A 410 -11.51 31.33 2.89
CA ILE A 410 -10.09 31.07 2.64
C ILE A 410 -9.59 32.04 1.58
N MET A 411 -8.32 32.39 1.66
CA MET A 411 -7.62 33.13 0.61
C MET A 411 -6.60 32.23 -0.07
N VAL A 412 -6.53 32.32 -1.40
CA VAL A 412 -5.63 31.52 -2.22
C VAL A 412 -4.92 32.43 -3.23
N PRO A 413 -3.59 32.56 -3.14
CA PRO A 413 -2.82 33.24 -4.17
C PRO A 413 -2.90 32.49 -5.50
N VAL A 414 -3.20 33.21 -6.56
CA VAL A 414 -3.26 32.65 -7.92
C VAL A 414 -1.88 32.71 -8.55
N LEU A 415 -1.23 31.55 -8.68
CA LEU A 415 0.11 31.44 -9.24
C LEU A 415 0.13 31.72 -10.76
N ASN A 416 -0.89 31.21 -11.45
CA ASN A 416 -1.07 31.39 -12.89
C ASN A 416 -2.53 31.14 -13.29
N PRO A 417 -2.94 31.52 -14.53
CA PRO A 417 -4.33 31.33 -15.00
C PRO A 417 -4.80 29.88 -14.98
N HIS A 418 -3.92 28.92 -15.31
CA HIS A 418 -4.24 27.49 -15.32
C HIS A 418 -4.59 26.97 -13.92
N PHE A 419 -3.78 27.29 -12.91
CA PHE A 419 -4.06 26.96 -11.51
C PHE A 419 -5.42 27.52 -11.06
N ARG A 420 -5.73 28.75 -11.47
CA ARG A 420 -7.03 29.37 -11.14
C ARG A 420 -8.20 28.61 -11.74
N GLU A 421 -8.08 28.19 -13.00
CA GLU A 421 -9.11 27.40 -13.69
C GLU A 421 -9.31 26.05 -13.01
N GLN A 422 -8.20 25.33 -12.73
CA GLN A 422 -8.25 24.04 -12.02
C GLN A 422 -8.87 24.19 -10.63
N PHE A 423 -8.47 25.21 -9.87
CA PHE A 423 -8.99 25.46 -8.52
C PHE A 423 -10.48 25.81 -8.56
N GLU A 424 -10.92 26.67 -9.50
CA GLU A 424 -12.33 27.06 -9.63
C GLU A 424 -13.22 25.86 -9.95
N ALA A 425 -12.74 24.89 -10.74
CA ALA A 425 -13.46 23.66 -11.05
C ALA A 425 -13.74 22.81 -9.80
N VAL A 426 -12.82 22.75 -8.83
CA VAL A 426 -12.95 21.94 -7.60
C VAL A 426 -13.31 22.74 -6.36
N LYS A 427 -13.51 24.05 -6.48
CA LYS A 427 -13.79 24.99 -5.38
C LYS A 427 -14.93 24.52 -4.48
N ASN A 428 -16.05 24.08 -5.05
CA ASN A 428 -17.21 23.66 -4.27
C ASN A 428 -16.92 22.39 -3.46
N ILE A 429 -16.08 21.49 -3.96
CA ILE A 429 -15.63 20.29 -3.24
C ILE A 429 -14.79 20.73 -2.05
N ILE A 430 -13.83 21.62 -2.26
CA ILE A 430 -12.96 22.13 -1.18
C ILE A 430 -13.81 22.81 -0.10
N LEU A 431 -14.67 23.76 -0.47
CA LEU A 431 -15.51 24.51 0.47
C LEU A 431 -16.40 23.59 1.31
N ALA A 432 -17.03 22.58 0.68
CA ALA A 432 -17.86 21.61 1.37
C ALA A 432 -17.02 20.75 2.34
N GLU A 433 -15.84 20.31 1.91
CA GLU A 433 -14.95 19.46 2.68
C GLU A 433 -14.40 20.13 3.94
N VAL A 434 -13.97 21.37 3.80
CA VAL A 434 -13.37 22.12 4.91
C VAL A 434 -14.38 22.97 5.68
N ASN A 435 -15.65 22.95 5.28
CA ASN A 435 -16.75 23.74 5.85
C ASN A 435 -16.41 25.23 5.95
N VAL A 436 -16.09 25.82 4.80
CA VAL A 436 -15.84 27.26 4.62
C VAL A 436 -16.81 27.79 3.57
N LYS A 437 -17.25 29.05 3.68
CA LYS A 437 -18.30 29.64 2.83
C LYS A 437 -17.76 30.14 1.50
N GLU A 438 -16.58 30.76 1.49
CA GLU A 438 -16.05 31.50 0.34
C GLU A 438 -14.56 31.25 0.08
N VAL A 439 -14.16 31.44 -1.16
CA VAL A 439 -12.76 31.55 -1.59
C VAL A 439 -12.52 32.96 -2.11
N GLU A 440 -11.49 33.61 -1.62
CA GLU A 440 -10.96 34.86 -2.14
C GLU A 440 -9.64 34.60 -2.86
N TYR A 441 -9.57 35.00 -4.13
CA TYR A 441 -8.36 34.88 -4.91
C TYR A 441 -7.51 36.13 -4.80
N LEU A 442 -6.22 35.95 -4.58
CA LEU A 442 -5.27 37.05 -4.53
C LEU A 442 -4.35 37.02 -5.73
N THR A 443 -3.96 38.19 -6.19
CA THR A 443 -3.02 38.34 -7.32
C THR A 443 -1.58 38.03 -6.94
N ASP A 444 -1.24 38.13 -5.66
CA ASP A 444 0.06 37.76 -5.12
C ASP A 444 -0.06 37.24 -3.68
N ALA A 445 0.98 36.57 -3.22
CA ALA A 445 1.05 36.08 -1.83
C ALA A 445 1.43 37.18 -0.82
N ALA A 446 1.89 38.36 -1.27
CA ALA A 446 2.40 39.42 -0.41
C ALA A 446 1.30 40.03 0.49
N GLY A 447 0.02 39.93 0.08
CA GLY A 447 -1.13 40.39 0.85
C GLY A 447 -1.50 39.53 2.06
N ILE A 448 -1.07 38.23 2.05
CA ILE A 448 -1.47 37.25 3.09
C ILE A 448 -0.29 36.83 3.96
N ILE A 449 0.93 36.90 3.44
CA ILE A 449 2.11 36.36 4.09
C ILE A 449 3.02 37.53 4.44
N LYS A 450 3.06 37.91 5.69
CA LYS A 450 4.23 38.62 6.20
C LYS A 450 5.32 37.60 6.45
N LYS A 451 6.34 37.62 5.61
CA LYS A 451 7.50 36.77 5.79
C LYS A 451 8.52 37.50 6.68
N LYS A 452 9.12 36.75 7.57
CA LYS A 452 10.23 37.19 8.40
C LYS A 452 11.42 36.27 8.14
N ILE A 453 12.56 36.86 7.95
CA ILE A 453 13.78 36.14 7.71
C ILE A 453 14.67 36.20 8.95
N LYS A 454 15.25 35.06 9.30
CA LYS A 454 16.18 34.95 10.44
C LYS A 454 17.50 34.36 9.97
N PRO A 455 18.64 34.81 10.54
CA PRO A 455 19.92 34.20 10.24
C PRO A 455 20.01 32.81 10.84
N ASN A 456 20.52 31.85 10.05
CA ASN A 456 20.88 30.52 10.53
C ASN A 456 22.30 30.56 11.13
N PHE A 457 22.35 30.68 12.45
CA PHE A 457 23.63 30.78 13.15
C PHE A 457 24.51 29.52 13.04
N LYS A 458 23.93 28.35 12.72
CA LYS A 458 24.68 27.10 12.57
C LYS A 458 25.52 27.09 11.30
N THR A 459 25.02 27.69 10.23
CA THR A 459 25.71 27.75 8.92
C THR A 459 26.57 29.01 8.80
N LEU A 460 26.04 30.16 9.25
CA LEU A 460 26.74 31.43 9.18
C LEU A 460 27.89 31.56 10.17
N GLY A 461 27.76 30.97 11.36
CA GLY A 461 28.78 31.08 12.42
C GLY A 461 30.17 30.60 11.99
N PRO A 462 30.31 29.39 11.41
CA PRO A 462 31.58 28.87 10.90
C PRO A 462 32.12 29.70 9.71
N LYS A 463 31.22 30.25 8.86
CA LYS A 463 31.61 31.00 7.66
C LYS A 463 32.09 32.42 7.98
N TYR A 464 31.41 33.11 8.88
CA TYR A 464 31.54 34.57 9.05
C TYR A 464 31.66 35.06 10.52
N GLY A 465 32.09 34.23 11.44
CA GLY A 465 32.11 34.42 12.89
C GLY A 465 32.25 35.88 13.42
N LYS A 466 33.24 36.63 12.93
CA LYS A 466 33.46 38.04 13.36
C LYS A 466 32.40 39.03 12.87
N LEU A 467 31.78 38.73 11.71
CA LEU A 467 30.78 39.58 11.07
C LEU A 467 29.34 39.20 11.42
N MET A 468 29.14 38.17 12.26
CA MET A 468 27.81 37.62 12.56
C MET A 468 26.82 38.65 13.07
N LYS A 469 27.27 39.60 13.91
CA LYS A 469 26.38 40.63 14.46
C LYS A 469 25.86 41.58 13.38
N GLU A 470 26.71 41.92 12.42
CA GLU A 470 26.36 42.82 11.32
C GLU A 470 25.50 42.10 10.27
N ILE A 471 25.84 40.84 9.96
CA ILE A 471 25.03 39.98 9.07
C ILE A 471 23.64 39.78 9.65
N ALA A 472 23.51 39.43 10.93
CA ALA A 472 22.23 39.28 11.60
C ALA A 472 21.42 40.58 11.63
N GLY A 473 22.12 41.72 11.83
CA GLY A 473 21.50 43.06 11.75
C GLY A 473 20.95 43.37 10.37
N ALA A 474 21.71 43.08 9.31
CA ALA A 474 21.28 43.29 7.94
C ALA A 474 20.11 42.36 7.55
N ILE A 475 20.18 41.05 7.88
CA ILE A 475 19.10 40.11 7.62
C ILE A 475 17.80 40.51 8.33
N ASN A 476 17.86 40.97 9.56
CA ASN A 476 16.69 41.42 10.31
C ASN A 476 16.04 42.72 9.77
N GLN A 477 16.72 43.42 8.87
CA GLN A 477 16.19 44.62 8.21
C GLN A 477 15.55 44.32 6.83
N PHE A 478 15.58 43.06 6.37
CA PHE A 478 14.95 42.72 5.12
C PHE A 478 13.45 42.97 5.16
N GLY A 479 12.96 43.72 4.18
CA GLY A 479 11.53 43.87 3.89
C GLY A 479 11.02 42.74 3.03
N GLN A 480 9.72 42.77 2.72
CA GLN A 480 9.08 41.72 1.91
C GLN A 480 9.67 41.57 0.51
N ALA A 481 10.13 42.67 -0.09
CA ALA A 481 10.73 42.69 -1.42
C ALA A 481 12.08 41.97 -1.45
N GLU A 482 12.94 42.22 -0.44
CA GLU A 482 14.23 41.53 -0.34
C GLU A 482 14.06 40.06 -0.04
N ILE A 483 13.10 39.68 0.81
CA ILE A 483 12.80 38.27 1.08
C ILE A 483 12.29 37.56 -0.18
N ALA A 484 11.40 38.17 -0.95
CA ALA A 484 10.90 37.63 -2.21
C ALA A 484 12.01 37.48 -3.26
N ALA A 485 12.90 38.48 -3.38
CA ALA A 485 14.05 38.41 -4.26
C ALA A 485 15.01 37.27 -3.85
N PHE A 486 15.23 37.07 -2.57
CA PHE A 486 16.04 35.98 -2.02
C PHE A 486 15.46 34.60 -2.36
N GLU A 487 14.15 34.42 -2.16
CA GLU A 487 13.46 33.15 -2.48
C GLU A 487 13.51 32.82 -3.98
N THR A 488 13.44 33.83 -4.81
CA THR A 488 13.46 33.63 -6.28
C THR A 488 14.85 33.29 -6.79
N SER A 489 15.89 33.93 -6.23
CA SER A 489 17.28 33.78 -6.70
C SER A 489 18.05 32.67 -5.98
N GLY A 490 17.58 32.22 -4.81
CA GLY A 490 18.27 31.27 -3.93
C GLY A 490 19.52 31.85 -3.26
N SER A 491 19.83 33.13 -3.50
CA SER A 491 20.96 33.83 -2.88
C SER A 491 20.71 35.34 -2.83
N TYR A 492 21.34 36.04 -1.88
CA TYR A 492 21.24 37.50 -1.77
C TYR A 492 22.56 38.09 -1.23
N THR A 493 23.06 39.16 -1.83
CA THR A 493 24.29 39.79 -1.38
C THR A 493 23.96 40.98 -0.50
N ILE A 494 24.50 40.98 0.74
CA ILE A 494 24.41 42.07 1.70
C ILE A 494 25.80 42.71 1.91
N THR A 495 25.83 43.86 2.48
CA THR A 495 27.09 44.49 2.93
C THR A 495 27.17 44.36 4.47
N ALA A 496 28.21 43.68 4.95
CA ALA A 496 28.49 43.55 6.38
C ALA A 496 29.96 43.93 6.64
N GLY A 497 30.22 44.87 7.53
CA GLY A 497 31.57 45.33 7.86
C GLY A 497 32.36 45.90 6.68
N ASN A 498 31.70 46.59 5.74
CA ASN A 498 32.24 47.09 4.47
C ASN A 498 32.66 46.00 3.44
N GLU A 499 32.31 44.77 3.68
CA GLU A 499 32.56 43.66 2.72
C GLU A 499 31.25 43.11 2.16
N PRO A 500 31.21 42.75 0.88
CA PRO A 500 30.04 42.07 0.32
C PRO A 500 29.99 40.62 0.80
N VAL A 501 28.87 40.22 1.39
CA VAL A 501 28.59 38.86 1.88
C VAL A 501 27.42 38.29 1.08
N THR A 502 27.63 37.18 0.38
CA THR A 502 26.56 36.47 -0.33
C THR A 502 25.98 35.38 0.56
N LEU A 503 24.70 35.53 0.90
CA LEU A 503 23.93 34.56 1.66
C LEU A 503 23.36 33.51 0.70
N ALA A 504 23.43 32.23 1.07
CA ALA A 504 22.78 31.13 0.39
C ALA A 504 21.48 30.76 1.12
N ALA A 505 20.61 29.97 0.49
CA ALA A 505 19.33 29.57 1.07
C ALA A 505 19.47 28.85 2.44
N GLU A 506 20.54 28.11 2.65
CA GLU A 506 20.88 27.42 3.90
C GLU A 506 21.30 28.39 5.04
N ASP A 507 21.69 29.61 4.71
CA ASP A 507 22.20 30.60 5.65
C ASP A 507 21.11 31.39 6.34
N VAL A 508 19.86 31.21 5.94
CA VAL A 508 18.70 31.91 6.49
C VAL A 508 17.53 30.97 6.73
N GLU A 509 16.66 31.36 7.63
CA GLU A 509 15.39 30.69 7.91
C GLU A 509 14.26 31.68 7.65
N ILE A 510 13.46 31.42 6.60
CA ILE A 510 12.31 32.25 6.27
C ILE A 510 11.09 31.68 7.00
N GLN A 511 10.49 32.49 7.86
CA GLN A 511 9.30 32.15 8.64
C GLN A 511 8.13 33.02 8.19
N THR A 512 6.92 32.44 8.18
CA THR A 512 5.68 33.17 7.94
C THR A 512 5.17 33.76 9.26
N GLU A 513 4.75 35.02 9.27
CA GLU A 513 4.02 35.62 10.38
C GLU A 513 2.52 35.60 10.09
N ASP A 514 1.73 35.10 11.04
CA ASP A 514 0.28 35.13 10.95
C ASP A 514 -0.24 36.57 11.04
N ILE A 515 -1.15 36.94 10.14
CA ILE A 515 -1.89 38.20 10.22
C ILE A 515 -3.00 38.01 11.27
N PRO A 516 -3.27 38.99 12.15
CA PRO A 516 -4.33 38.87 13.14
C PRO A 516 -5.67 38.44 12.51
N GLY A 517 -6.24 37.31 12.99
CA GLY A 517 -7.47 36.73 12.45
C GLY A 517 -7.27 35.75 11.28
N TRP A 518 -6.03 35.58 10.79
CA TRP A 518 -5.69 34.67 9.68
C TRP A 518 -4.54 33.76 10.07
N ILE A 519 -4.62 32.51 9.61
CA ILE A 519 -3.54 31.54 9.71
C ILE A 519 -3.20 31.00 8.34
N VAL A 520 -1.93 30.74 8.09
CA VAL A 520 -1.39 30.42 6.76
C VAL A 520 -0.70 29.05 6.77
N ALA A 521 -0.85 28.32 5.69
CA ALA A 521 -0.08 27.11 5.37
C ALA A 521 0.46 27.20 3.95
N THR A 522 1.64 26.62 3.74
CA THR A 522 2.27 26.48 2.41
C THR A 522 2.76 25.05 2.24
N GLU A 523 2.44 24.44 1.11
CA GLU A 523 2.92 23.12 0.71
C GLU A 523 3.29 23.14 -0.77
N GLY A 524 4.57 22.94 -1.06
CA GLY A 524 5.11 23.12 -2.41
C GLY A 524 4.86 24.57 -2.91
N GLN A 525 4.14 24.69 -4.00
CA GLN A 525 3.77 25.98 -4.59
C GLN A 525 2.41 26.51 -4.12
N ILE A 526 1.64 25.72 -3.41
CA ILE A 526 0.30 26.09 -2.96
C ILE A 526 0.39 26.76 -1.60
N THR A 527 -0.20 27.95 -1.49
CA THR A 527 -0.36 28.66 -0.23
C THR A 527 -1.85 28.90 0.01
N VAL A 528 -2.30 28.71 1.24
CA VAL A 528 -3.68 29.00 1.66
C VAL A 528 -3.68 29.74 2.98
N ALA A 529 -4.59 30.71 3.13
CA ALA A 529 -4.87 31.37 4.40
C ALA A 529 -6.31 31.09 4.80
N LEU A 530 -6.53 30.87 6.09
CA LEU A 530 -7.84 30.59 6.67
C LEU A 530 -8.25 31.71 7.62
N ASP A 531 -9.43 32.29 7.40
CA ASP A 531 -10.06 33.22 8.34
C ASP A 531 -10.61 32.42 9.53
N ILE A 532 -10.09 32.69 10.72
CA ILE A 532 -10.48 32.04 11.97
C ILE A 532 -11.50 32.85 12.79
N ASN A 533 -11.95 33.98 12.28
CA ASN A 533 -12.99 34.79 12.95
C ASN A 533 -14.36 34.12 12.78
N VAL A 534 -15.07 33.92 13.88
CA VAL A 534 -16.40 33.31 13.90
C VAL A 534 -17.43 34.39 14.17
N THR A 535 -18.27 34.69 13.19
CA THR A 535 -19.42 35.59 13.36
C THR A 535 -20.55 34.87 14.12
N GLU A 536 -21.49 35.66 14.69
CA GLU A 536 -22.63 35.07 15.41
C GLU A 536 -23.48 34.15 14.52
N GLU A 537 -23.67 34.50 13.26
CA GLU A 537 -24.38 33.66 12.29
C GLU A 537 -23.68 32.31 12.07
N LEU A 538 -22.35 32.31 11.85
CA LEU A 538 -21.56 31.09 11.70
C LEU A 538 -21.55 30.24 12.97
N LYS A 539 -21.61 30.88 14.14
CA LYS A 539 -21.70 30.17 15.42
C LYS A 539 -23.05 29.45 15.56
N LEU A 540 -24.15 30.10 15.23
CA LEU A 540 -25.49 29.48 15.23
C LEU A 540 -25.57 28.28 14.27
N GLU A 541 -25.01 28.40 13.07
CA GLU A 541 -24.92 27.25 12.14
C GLU A 541 -24.03 26.14 12.72
N GLY A 542 -22.92 26.47 13.38
CA GLY A 542 -22.05 25.50 14.05
C GLY A 542 -22.78 24.70 15.12
N ILE A 543 -23.61 25.38 15.93
CA ILE A 543 -24.48 24.74 16.94
C ILE A 543 -25.48 23.79 16.27
N ALA A 544 -26.13 24.19 15.18
CA ALA A 544 -27.07 23.35 14.45
C ALA A 544 -26.38 22.08 13.91
N ARG A 545 -25.16 22.18 13.41
CA ARG A 545 -24.36 21.05 12.96
C ARG A 545 -23.95 20.11 14.10
N GLU A 546 -23.71 20.61 15.29
CA GLU A 546 -23.48 19.76 16.48
C GLU A 546 -24.76 19.01 16.86
N PHE A 547 -25.95 19.63 16.82
CA PHE A 547 -27.21 18.92 17.01
C PHE A 547 -27.37 17.78 16.01
N ILE A 548 -27.16 18.03 14.70
CA ILE A 548 -27.21 16.99 13.67
C ILE A 548 -26.31 15.81 14.04
N ASN A 549 -25.07 16.07 14.45
CA ASN A 549 -24.14 15.03 14.84
C ASN A 549 -24.64 14.23 16.06
N LYS A 550 -25.12 14.91 17.09
CA LYS A 550 -25.66 14.21 18.29
C LYS A 550 -26.89 13.40 17.97
N ILE A 551 -27.79 13.92 17.17
CA ILE A 551 -29.01 13.21 16.72
C ILE A 551 -28.64 11.96 15.90
N GLN A 552 -27.68 12.04 15.00
CA GLN A 552 -27.22 10.91 14.21
C GLN A 552 -26.56 9.83 15.10
N ASN A 553 -25.81 10.23 16.14
CA ASN A 553 -25.28 9.28 17.14
C ASN A 553 -26.41 8.60 17.91
N LEU A 554 -27.41 9.36 18.36
CA LEU A 554 -28.58 8.78 19.07
C LEU A 554 -29.38 7.82 18.19
N ARG A 555 -29.53 8.10 16.90
CA ARG A 555 -30.14 7.15 15.94
C ARG A 555 -29.39 5.82 15.93
N LYS A 556 -28.04 5.89 15.85
CA LYS A 556 -27.16 4.70 15.89
C LYS A 556 -27.28 3.95 17.21
N ASP A 557 -27.23 4.66 18.34
CA ASP A 557 -27.29 4.07 19.68
C ASP A 557 -28.65 3.41 19.95
N ASN A 558 -29.71 3.91 19.32
CA ASN A 558 -31.05 3.34 19.36
C ASN A 558 -31.28 2.23 18.30
N ASN A 559 -30.23 1.82 17.56
CA ASN A 559 -30.30 0.82 16.48
C ASN A 559 -31.36 1.14 15.40
N PHE A 560 -31.49 2.42 15.04
CA PHE A 560 -32.38 2.80 13.95
C PHE A 560 -31.71 2.49 12.61
N GLU A 561 -32.53 2.04 11.66
CA GLU A 561 -32.07 1.84 10.29
C GLU A 561 -31.74 3.18 9.62
N VAL A 562 -30.85 3.15 8.65
CA VAL A 562 -30.40 4.38 7.94
C VAL A 562 -31.55 5.10 7.24
N THR A 563 -32.59 4.39 6.85
CA THR A 563 -33.78 4.89 6.17
C THR A 563 -34.91 5.33 7.10
N ASP A 564 -34.82 5.04 8.39
CA ASP A 564 -35.89 5.37 9.35
C ASP A 564 -36.17 6.87 9.40
N ARG A 565 -37.47 7.23 9.40
CA ARG A 565 -37.94 8.58 9.69
C ARG A 565 -38.10 8.76 11.19
N ILE A 566 -37.80 9.96 11.68
CA ILE A 566 -37.83 10.26 13.10
C ILE A 566 -38.64 11.52 13.41
N VAL A 567 -39.01 11.65 14.69
CA VAL A 567 -39.50 12.89 15.30
C VAL A 567 -38.54 13.31 16.39
N LEU A 568 -38.26 14.59 16.49
CA LEU A 568 -37.30 15.16 17.43
C LEU A 568 -38.00 16.06 18.44
N THR A 569 -37.70 15.84 19.73
CA THR A 569 -38.03 16.79 20.80
C THR A 569 -36.75 17.21 21.51
N ILE A 570 -36.48 18.48 21.58
CA ILE A 570 -35.28 19.05 22.20
C ILE A 570 -35.70 19.94 23.36
N GLN A 571 -35.06 19.75 24.52
CA GLN A 571 -35.27 20.66 25.65
C GLN A 571 -34.61 22.01 25.37
N LYS A 572 -35.36 23.10 25.63
CA LYS A 572 -34.89 24.46 25.44
C LYS A 572 -33.64 24.76 26.29
N HIS A 573 -32.75 25.52 25.69
CA HIS A 573 -31.59 26.08 26.35
C HIS A 573 -31.23 27.44 25.73
N GLU A 574 -31.08 28.45 26.56
CA GLU A 574 -30.92 29.86 26.14
C GLU A 574 -29.84 30.10 25.07
N LYS A 575 -28.73 29.32 25.14
CA LYS A 575 -27.61 29.42 24.18
C LYS A 575 -27.82 28.70 22.86
N THR A 576 -28.84 27.86 22.71
CA THR A 576 -29.03 27.01 21.54
C THR A 576 -30.38 27.17 20.84
N ASP A 577 -31.40 27.72 21.52
CA ASP A 577 -32.75 27.81 20.97
C ASP A 577 -32.79 28.60 19.64
N GLU A 578 -32.08 29.72 19.56
CA GLU A 578 -32.01 30.51 18.35
C GLU A 578 -31.43 29.71 17.18
N ALA A 579 -30.37 28.92 17.43
CA ALA A 579 -29.75 28.05 16.41
C ALA A 579 -30.72 26.98 15.92
N VAL A 580 -31.44 26.34 16.85
CA VAL A 580 -32.42 25.29 16.50
C VAL A 580 -33.60 25.88 15.70
N ILE A 581 -34.09 27.05 16.10
CA ILE A 581 -35.22 27.71 15.42
C ILE A 581 -34.80 28.14 14.01
N ARG A 582 -33.68 28.84 13.85
CA ARG A 582 -33.19 29.33 12.55
C ARG A 582 -32.85 28.20 11.58
N HIS A 583 -32.31 27.10 12.08
CA HIS A 583 -31.84 25.98 11.25
C HIS A 583 -32.71 24.74 11.35
N LYS A 584 -33.99 24.87 11.77
CA LYS A 584 -34.93 23.76 11.94
C LYS A 584 -35.01 22.86 10.72
N ASP A 585 -35.26 23.44 9.55
CA ASP A 585 -35.41 22.69 8.30
C ASP A 585 -34.10 21.97 7.91
N TYR A 586 -32.99 22.63 8.13
CA TYR A 586 -31.67 22.03 7.90
C TYR A 586 -31.41 20.84 8.82
N ILE A 587 -31.71 20.96 10.12
CA ILE A 587 -31.57 19.85 11.08
C ILE A 587 -32.49 18.69 10.67
N CYS A 588 -33.76 18.96 10.37
CA CYS A 588 -34.72 17.94 9.96
C CYS A 588 -34.26 17.22 8.67
N ALA A 589 -33.84 17.96 7.66
CA ALA A 589 -33.37 17.37 6.40
C ALA A 589 -32.12 16.48 6.58
N GLN A 590 -31.17 16.88 7.42
CA GLN A 590 -29.94 16.14 7.65
C GLN A 590 -30.10 14.93 8.60
N THR A 591 -31.22 14.82 9.29
CA THR A 591 -31.49 13.74 10.27
C THR A 591 -32.65 12.84 9.87
N LEU A 592 -33.27 13.06 8.70
CA LEU A 592 -34.51 12.42 8.26
C LEU A 592 -35.67 12.60 9.25
N ALA A 593 -35.70 13.76 9.91
CA ALA A 593 -36.78 14.09 10.84
C ALA A 593 -37.98 14.70 10.10
N ASN A 594 -39.17 14.17 10.38
CA ASN A 594 -40.45 14.71 9.87
C ASN A 594 -40.99 15.86 10.74
N GLY A 595 -40.42 16.03 11.94
CA GLY A 595 -40.77 17.12 12.85
C GLY A 595 -39.70 17.36 13.90
N LEU A 596 -39.58 18.60 14.37
CA LEU A 596 -38.74 19.03 15.46
C LEU A 596 -39.49 20.01 16.33
N GLU A 597 -39.56 19.74 17.64
CA GLU A 597 -40.21 20.61 18.63
C GLU A 597 -39.22 20.97 19.76
N LEU A 598 -39.35 22.20 20.25
CA LEU A 598 -38.66 22.69 21.45
C LEU A 598 -39.62 22.68 22.65
N THR A 599 -39.23 22.07 23.74
CA THR A 599 -40.03 22.02 24.99
C THR A 599 -39.26 22.59 26.17
N ASP A 600 -39.97 23.25 27.10
CA ASP A 600 -39.35 23.81 28.29
C ASP A 600 -38.82 22.71 29.23
N LYS A 601 -39.46 21.55 29.26
CA LYS A 601 -39.04 20.42 30.08
C LYS A 601 -39.29 19.10 29.36
N LEU A 602 -38.27 18.31 29.23
CA LEU A 602 -38.32 17.00 28.57
C LEU A 602 -38.26 15.89 29.64
N ASN A 603 -39.42 15.27 29.96
CA ASN A 603 -39.54 14.21 30.94
C ASN A 603 -39.82 12.87 30.24
N SER A 604 -38.87 12.35 29.51
CA SER A 604 -38.97 11.02 28.88
C SER A 604 -37.81 10.13 29.35
N PRO A 605 -38.06 8.85 29.70
CA PRO A 605 -36.99 7.92 30.04
C PRO A 605 -36.05 7.63 28.86
N ASN A 606 -36.52 7.89 27.65
CA ASN A 606 -35.74 7.69 26.40
C ASN A 606 -34.96 8.94 25.98
N ALA A 607 -35.16 10.07 26.64
CA ALA A 607 -34.37 11.26 26.40
C ALA A 607 -32.91 11.02 26.83
N ARG A 608 -31.99 11.56 26.06
CA ARG A 608 -30.54 11.45 26.30
C ARG A 608 -29.91 12.83 26.41
N GLU A 609 -28.96 12.94 27.32
CA GLU A 609 -28.13 14.14 27.43
C GLU A 609 -27.20 14.26 26.23
N ALA A 610 -27.12 15.43 25.67
CA ALA A 610 -26.22 15.78 24.58
C ALA A 610 -25.43 17.05 24.94
N GLU A 611 -24.13 16.92 25.04
CA GLU A 611 -23.21 18.06 25.13
C GLU A 611 -23.05 18.69 23.75
N ILE A 612 -23.60 19.87 23.55
CA ILE A 612 -23.55 20.60 22.28
C ILE A 612 -22.28 21.45 22.20
N ASP A 613 -21.90 22.06 23.32
CA ASP A 613 -20.63 22.77 23.49
C ASP A 613 -20.12 22.56 24.92
N LYS A 614 -18.88 22.98 25.23
CA LYS A 614 -18.16 22.70 26.48
C LYS A 614 -18.98 22.95 27.75
N ASP A 615 -19.94 23.88 27.72
CA ASP A 615 -20.76 24.26 28.85
C ASP A 615 -22.26 24.22 28.51
N VAL A 616 -22.65 23.52 27.47
CA VAL A 616 -24.04 23.46 27.01
C VAL A 616 -24.47 22.02 26.84
N VAL A 617 -25.25 21.54 27.81
CA VAL A 617 -25.87 20.21 27.78
C VAL A 617 -27.37 20.38 27.67
N THR A 618 -28.01 19.64 26.76
CA THR A 618 -29.46 19.63 26.61
C THR A 618 -29.95 18.18 26.46
N LEU A 619 -31.26 17.97 26.70
CA LEU A 619 -31.89 16.68 26.49
C LEU A 619 -32.47 16.60 25.06
N ILE A 620 -32.22 15.48 24.41
CA ILE A 620 -32.75 15.18 23.07
C ILE A 620 -33.49 13.85 23.13
N LEU A 621 -34.73 13.85 22.65
CA LEU A 621 -35.52 12.64 22.40
C LEU A 621 -35.60 12.41 20.89
N VAL A 622 -35.22 11.21 20.48
CA VAL A 622 -35.29 10.75 19.09
C VAL A 622 -36.25 9.56 19.05
N GLU A 623 -37.37 9.72 18.40
CA GLU A 623 -38.40 8.68 18.26
C GLU A 623 -38.53 8.25 16.80
N ARG A 624 -38.60 6.92 16.58
CA ARG A 624 -38.87 6.37 15.26
C ARG A 624 -40.33 6.62 14.92
N GLN A 625 -40.56 7.16 13.74
CA GLN A 625 -41.90 7.24 13.20
C GLN A 625 -42.27 5.91 12.56
N LEU A 626 -43.28 5.22 13.14
CA LEU A 626 -43.80 3.96 12.64
C LEU A 626 -44.67 4.20 11.38
#